data_e00e2bdb0922967a485aebb173fac741
#
_entry.id   e00e2bdb0922967a485aebb173fac741
#
_cell.length_a   1.000
_cell.length_b   1.000
_cell.length_c   1.000
_cell.angle_alpha   90.00
_cell.angle_beta   90.00
_cell.angle_gamma   90.00
#
_symmetry.space_group_name_H-M   'P 1'
#
loop_
_entity.id
_entity.type
_entity.pdbx_description
1 polymer ?
#
loop_
_entity_poly.entity_id
_entity_poly.type
_entity_poly.pdbx_seq_one_letter_code
_entity_poly.pdbx_strand_id
1 'polypeptide(L)'
;MINSIDEIISSIRKGEMVIIMDDENRENEGDLIFPAQLITPNIINFMAKYGRGLICLALTEERSKELDLKPMDRRNTSKFDTAFTVSIEAKEGVTTGISAADRSRTIQTAIDNTKDKNDLTTPGHIFPLVARNGGVLSRAGHTEA
;
A
#
# COMPACT_ATOMS: atom_id res chain seq x y z
N MET A 1 16.30 7.03 18.67
CA MET A 1 16.20 8.44 18.21
C MET A 1 15.23 8.44 17.05
N ILE A 2 14.20 9.28 17.07
CA ILE A 2 13.21 9.39 15.99
C ILE A 2 13.73 10.45 15.01
N ASN A 3 13.70 10.14 13.71
CA ASN A 3 14.11 11.06 12.66
C ASN A 3 13.08 12.17 12.45
N SER A 4 13.52 13.31 11.93
CA SER A 4 12.61 14.40 11.55
C SER A 4 11.81 14.02 10.29
N ILE A 5 10.67 14.68 10.09
CA ILE A 5 9.82 14.49 8.91
C ILE A 5 10.61 14.80 7.62
N ASP A 6 11.44 15.85 7.61
CA ASP A 6 12.24 16.22 6.44
C ASP A 6 13.27 15.15 6.08
N GLU A 7 13.89 14.52 7.08
CA GLU A 7 14.81 13.39 6.85
C GLU A 7 14.06 12.20 6.22
N ILE A 8 12.87 11.84 6.75
CA ILE A 8 12.04 10.76 6.22
C ILE A 8 11.61 11.04 4.77
N ILE A 9 11.12 12.25 4.48
CA ILE A 9 10.76 12.66 3.12
C ILE A 9 11.98 12.57 2.18
N SER A 10 13.16 13.00 2.66
CA SER A 10 14.39 12.90 1.87
C SER A 10 14.76 11.45 1.55
N SER A 11 14.63 10.54 2.52
CA SER A 11 14.89 9.12 2.33
C SER A 11 13.92 8.49 1.33
N ILE A 12 12.61 8.75 1.46
CA ILE A 12 11.60 8.25 0.52
C ILE A 12 11.90 8.73 -0.93
N ARG A 13 12.25 10.01 -1.11
CA ARG A 13 12.62 10.55 -2.42
C ARG A 13 13.84 9.88 -3.04
N LYS A 14 14.76 9.37 -2.23
CA LYS A 14 15.94 8.61 -2.67
C LYS A 14 15.65 7.12 -2.93
N GLY A 15 14.43 6.66 -2.67
CA GLY A 15 14.07 5.25 -2.76
C GLY A 15 14.61 4.42 -1.61
N GLU A 16 14.76 5.01 -0.44
CA GLU A 16 15.13 4.31 0.79
C GLU A 16 13.85 3.87 1.53
N MET A 17 13.89 2.67 2.10
CA MET A 17 12.80 2.17 2.94
C MET A 17 12.85 2.85 4.31
N VAL A 18 11.70 3.25 4.82
CA VAL A 18 11.57 3.86 6.14
C VAL A 18 10.60 3.05 7.01
N ILE A 19 10.67 3.26 8.31
CA ILE A 19 9.68 2.75 9.27
C ILE A 19 8.89 3.95 9.78
N ILE A 20 7.57 3.89 9.62
CA ILE A 20 6.65 4.85 10.23
C ILE A 20 5.97 4.17 11.39
N MET A 21 6.02 4.83 12.55
CA MET A 21 5.36 4.36 13.76
C MET A 21 4.23 5.32 14.13
N ASP A 22 3.11 4.78 14.53
CA ASP A 22 2.02 5.58 15.07
C ASP A 22 2.14 5.75 16.60
N ASP A 23 1.20 6.51 17.17
CA ASP A 23 1.18 6.82 18.60
C ASP A 23 1.01 5.55 19.46
N GLU A 24 1.71 5.50 20.60
CA GLU A 24 1.67 4.37 21.54
C GLU A 24 0.26 4.10 22.11
N ASN A 25 -0.60 5.10 22.11
CA ASN A 25 -2.00 4.98 22.54
C ASN A 25 -2.95 4.61 21.39
N ARG A 26 -2.46 4.48 20.14
CA ARG A 26 -3.25 4.09 18.97
C ARG A 26 -3.05 2.60 18.66
N GLU A 27 -2.21 2.24 17.73
CA GLU A 27 -1.85 0.84 17.40
C GLU A 27 -0.52 0.44 18.01
N ASN A 28 0.38 1.42 18.19
CA ASN A 28 1.77 1.22 18.62
C ASN A 28 2.49 0.22 17.74
N GLU A 29 2.29 0.34 16.44
CA GLU A 29 2.86 -0.52 15.42
C GLU A 29 3.78 0.27 14.50
N GLY A 30 4.71 -0.42 13.86
CA GLY A 30 5.63 0.16 12.88
C GLY A 30 5.49 -0.52 11.54
N ASP A 31 5.23 0.27 10.50
CA ASP A 31 5.11 -0.23 9.13
C ASP A 31 6.36 0.09 8.31
N LEU A 32 6.81 -0.90 7.52
CA LEU A 32 7.82 -0.69 6.49
C LEU A 32 7.18 0.02 5.29
N ILE A 33 7.64 1.23 5.00
CA ILE A 33 7.10 2.07 3.92
C ILE A 33 8.14 2.22 2.82
N PHE A 34 7.69 2.09 1.58
CA PHE A 34 8.52 2.25 0.40
C PHE A 34 7.71 2.88 -0.74
N PRO A 35 8.29 3.82 -1.53
CA PRO A 35 7.58 4.46 -2.63
C PRO A 35 7.21 3.45 -3.73
N ALA A 36 5.93 3.34 -4.02
CA ALA A 36 5.40 2.36 -4.97
C ALA A 36 5.97 2.53 -6.40
N GLN A 37 6.31 3.76 -6.79
CA GLN A 37 6.93 4.07 -8.08
C GLN A 37 8.30 3.40 -8.28
N LEU A 38 8.99 3.09 -7.19
CA LEU A 38 10.32 2.48 -7.20
C LEU A 38 10.31 1.01 -6.79
N ILE A 39 9.12 0.41 -6.67
CA ILE A 39 8.96 -0.96 -6.20
C ILE A 39 9.67 -1.96 -7.11
N THR A 40 10.35 -2.92 -6.50
CA THR A 40 11.04 -4.02 -7.19
C THR A 40 10.73 -5.35 -6.50
N PRO A 41 10.95 -6.50 -7.18
CA PRO A 41 10.83 -7.81 -6.55
C PRO A 41 11.71 -7.97 -5.30
N ASN A 42 12.90 -7.38 -5.28
CA ASN A 42 13.78 -7.44 -4.10
C ASN A 42 13.20 -6.72 -2.90
N ILE A 43 12.56 -5.56 -3.10
CA ILE A 43 11.88 -4.81 -2.03
C ILE A 43 10.70 -5.62 -1.49
N ILE A 44 9.86 -6.17 -2.37
CA ILE A 44 8.75 -7.05 -1.96
C ILE A 44 9.26 -8.26 -1.17
N ASN A 45 10.32 -8.90 -1.64
CA ASN A 45 10.92 -10.03 -0.93
C ASN A 45 11.46 -9.62 0.45
N PHE A 46 12.09 -8.46 0.56
CA PHE A 46 12.55 -7.91 1.85
C PHE A 46 11.38 -7.70 2.81
N MET A 47 10.32 -7.00 2.36
CA MET A 47 9.12 -6.75 3.16
C MET A 47 8.48 -8.06 3.64
N ALA A 48 8.29 -9.03 2.74
CA ALA A 48 7.70 -10.33 3.08
C ALA A 48 8.56 -11.13 4.07
N LYS A 49 9.88 -11.12 3.90
CA LYS A 49 10.81 -11.90 4.73
C LYS A 49 11.01 -11.30 6.11
N TYR A 50 11.17 -10.00 6.21
CA TYR A 50 11.56 -9.31 7.44
C TYR A 50 10.39 -8.60 8.12
N GLY A 51 9.51 -7.95 7.35
CA GLY A 51 8.29 -7.34 7.89
C GLY A 51 7.24 -8.35 8.31
N ARG A 52 7.14 -9.49 7.60
CA ARG A 52 6.23 -10.62 7.90
C ARG A 52 4.74 -10.26 7.97
N GLY A 53 4.41 -9.01 7.68
CA GLY A 53 3.04 -8.51 7.65
C GLY A 53 2.40 -8.63 6.26
N LEU A 54 1.21 -8.06 6.15
CA LEU A 54 0.49 -7.97 4.90
C LEU A 54 1.10 -6.88 4.02
N ILE A 55 1.33 -7.17 2.74
CA ILE A 55 1.79 -6.16 1.79
C ILE A 55 0.58 -5.42 1.24
N CYS A 56 0.47 -4.17 1.63
CA CYS A 56 -0.61 -3.26 1.24
C CYS A 56 -0.12 -2.21 0.25
N LEU A 57 -1.06 -1.59 -0.47
CA LEU A 57 -0.80 -0.48 -1.38
C LEU A 57 -1.71 0.70 -1.01
N ALA A 58 -1.15 1.76 -0.42
CA ALA A 58 -1.90 2.97 -0.17
C ALA A 58 -2.20 3.70 -1.49
N LEU A 59 -3.46 4.02 -1.72
CA LEU A 59 -3.96 4.72 -2.90
C LEU A 59 -4.83 5.90 -2.49
N THR A 60 -4.87 6.94 -3.33
CA THR A 60 -5.85 8.01 -3.19
C THR A 60 -7.26 7.50 -3.51
N GLU A 61 -8.29 8.21 -3.02
CA GLU A 61 -9.68 7.91 -3.39
C GLU A 61 -9.91 7.98 -4.89
N GLU A 62 -9.27 8.93 -5.58
CA GLU A 62 -9.37 9.10 -7.03
C GLU A 62 -8.86 7.87 -7.75
N ARG A 63 -7.64 7.43 -7.41
CA ARG A 63 -7.04 6.25 -8.04
C ARG A 63 -7.83 4.99 -7.76
N SER A 64 -8.32 4.83 -6.54
CA SER A 64 -9.19 3.72 -6.18
C SER A 64 -10.49 3.68 -6.99
N LYS A 65 -11.09 4.83 -7.27
CA LYS A 65 -12.28 4.97 -8.12
C LYS A 65 -11.99 4.66 -9.59
N GLU A 66 -10.87 5.15 -10.14
CA GLU A 66 -10.45 4.85 -11.51
C GLU A 66 -10.25 3.34 -11.73
N LEU A 67 -9.69 2.66 -10.75
CA LEU A 67 -9.50 1.20 -10.76
C LEU A 67 -10.77 0.42 -10.39
N ASP A 68 -11.88 1.10 -10.08
CA ASP A 68 -13.17 0.51 -9.65
C ASP A 68 -13.04 -0.44 -8.44
N LEU A 69 -12.15 -0.11 -7.50
CA LEU A 69 -11.89 -0.95 -6.32
C LEU A 69 -13.04 -0.80 -5.31
N LYS A 70 -13.70 -1.90 -5.02
CA LYS A 70 -14.78 -1.94 -4.04
C LYS A 70 -14.22 -2.15 -2.63
N PRO A 71 -14.87 -1.62 -1.59
CA PRO A 71 -14.53 -1.97 -0.21
C PRO A 71 -14.51 -3.49 -0.03
N MET A 72 -13.56 -3.99 0.76
CA MET A 72 -13.42 -5.43 1.06
C MET A 72 -14.67 -5.96 1.76
N ASP A 73 -15.30 -5.15 2.61
CA ASP A 73 -16.57 -5.44 3.23
C ASP A 73 -17.52 -4.24 3.12
N ARG A 74 -18.81 -4.51 3.00
CA ARG A 74 -19.84 -3.48 2.94
C ARG A 74 -19.97 -2.70 4.25
N ARG A 75 -19.63 -3.35 5.37
CA ARG A 75 -19.67 -2.77 6.71
C ARG A 75 -18.30 -2.92 7.36
N ASN A 76 -17.49 -1.87 7.27
CA ASN A 76 -16.23 -1.83 7.98
C ASN A 76 -16.49 -1.82 9.50
N THR A 77 -15.97 -2.84 10.18
CA THR A 77 -16.08 -2.99 11.65
C THR A 77 -14.71 -3.01 12.30
N SER A 78 -13.65 -2.66 11.55
CA SER A 78 -12.29 -2.60 12.09
C SER A 78 -12.17 -1.49 13.13
N LYS A 79 -11.43 -1.75 14.19
CA LYS A 79 -11.26 -0.82 15.33
C LYS A 79 -10.79 0.58 14.90
N PHE A 80 -9.94 0.65 13.89
CA PHE A 80 -9.33 1.89 13.41
C PHE A 80 -9.87 2.34 12.05
N ASP A 81 -10.93 1.70 11.56
CA ASP A 81 -11.63 2.08 10.33
C ASP A 81 -10.72 2.10 9.09
N THR A 82 -9.76 1.17 9.03
CA THR A 82 -8.85 1.03 7.90
C THR A 82 -9.61 0.65 6.64
N ALA A 83 -9.47 1.45 5.59
CA ALA A 83 -10.27 1.34 4.39
C ALA A 83 -9.68 0.33 3.39
N PHE A 84 -9.73 -0.96 3.73
CA PHE A 84 -9.38 -2.06 2.83
C PHE A 84 -10.35 -2.13 1.64
N THR A 85 -9.77 -2.30 0.45
CA THR A 85 -10.53 -2.71 -0.73
C THR A 85 -10.36 -4.20 -1.00
N VAL A 86 -11.10 -4.72 -2.00
CA VAL A 86 -10.82 -6.05 -2.54
C VAL A 86 -9.36 -6.17 -2.94
N SER A 87 -8.74 -7.32 -2.69
CA SER A 87 -7.36 -7.57 -3.12
C SER A 87 -7.27 -7.66 -4.64
N ILE A 88 -6.13 -7.30 -5.18
CA ILE A 88 -5.89 -7.17 -6.62
C ILE A 88 -4.73 -8.01 -7.11
N GLU A 89 -4.76 -8.30 -8.41
CA GLU A 89 -3.69 -8.91 -9.18
C GLU A 89 -3.55 -8.21 -10.52
N ALA A 90 -2.33 -8.06 -11.06
CA ALA A 90 -2.18 -7.67 -12.45
C ALA A 90 -2.74 -8.77 -13.35
N LYS A 91 -3.48 -8.37 -14.41
CA LYS A 91 -4.06 -9.33 -15.35
C LYS A 91 -3.01 -9.98 -16.24
N GLU A 92 -1.93 -9.26 -16.52
CA GLU A 92 -0.85 -9.70 -17.42
C GLU A 92 0.53 -9.57 -16.76
N GLY A 93 1.42 -10.45 -17.16
CA GLY A 93 2.82 -10.42 -16.70
C GLY A 93 3.02 -11.01 -15.31
N VAL A 94 2.08 -11.81 -14.82
CA VAL A 94 2.14 -12.55 -13.56
C VAL A 94 1.93 -14.04 -13.79
N THR A 95 2.34 -14.84 -12.83
CA THR A 95 2.11 -16.30 -12.81
C THR A 95 0.93 -16.64 -11.90
N THR A 96 1.20 -17.01 -10.65
CA THR A 96 0.18 -17.29 -9.62
C THR A 96 -0.18 -16.08 -8.76
N GLY A 97 0.53 -14.96 -8.95
CA GLY A 97 0.30 -13.69 -8.24
C GLY A 97 1.06 -13.52 -6.93
N ILE A 98 1.43 -14.61 -6.25
CA ILE A 98 2.01 -14.56 -4.91
C ILE A 98 3.51 -14.26 -4.90
N SER A 99 4.24 -14.49 -5.99
CA SER A 99 5.69 -14.27 -6.02
C SER A 99 6.04 -12.79 -5.79
N ALA A 100 7.27 -12.52 -5.35
CA ALA A 100 7.73 -11.15 -5.19
C ALA A 100 7.70 -10.39 -6.53
N ALA A 101 7.98 -11.08 -7.64
CA ALA A 101 7.92 -10.50 -8.98
C ALA A 101 6.47 -10.18 -9.37
N ASP A 102 5.53 -11.09 -9.15
CA ASP A 102 4.11 -10.90 -9.48
C ASP A 102 3.51 -9.74 -8.66
N ARG A 103 3.79 -9.70 -7.36
CA ARG A 103 3.29 -8.62 -6.49
C ARG A 103 3.90 -7.25 -6.86
N SER A 104 5.20 -7.21 -7.20
CA SER A 104 5.83 -6.00 -7.73
C SER A 104 5.15 -5.55 -9.02
N ARG A 105 4.88 -6.48 -9.94
CA ARG A 105 4.16 -6.21 -11.19
C ARG A 105 2.76 -5.67 -10.94
N THR A 106 2.04 -6.25 -9.99
CA THR A 106 0.69 -5.82 -9.62
C THR A 106 0.68 -4.39 -9.09
N ILE A 107 1.63 -4.04 -8.20
CA ILE A 107 1.76 -2.66 -7.70
C ILE A 107 2.06 -1.70 -8.83
N GLN A 108 3.04 -2.01 -9.70
CA GLN A 108 3.38 -1.18 -10.86
C GLN A 108 2.18 -0.96 -11.78
N THR A 109 1.39 -1.99 -12.04
CA THR A 109 0.15 -1.87 -12.84
C THR A 109 -0.87 -0.97 -12.16
N ALA A 110 -1.07 -1.12 -10.85
CA ALA A 110 -2.05 -0.35 -10.11
C ALA A 110 -1.73 1.16 -10.02
N ILE A 111 -0.44 1.53 -10.03
CA ILE A 111 -0.02 2.96 -9.96
C ILE A 111 0.19 3.61 -11.32
N ASP A 112 0.16 2.85 -12.41
CA ASP A 112 0.34 3.36 -13.77
C ASP A 112 -0.95 4.06 -14.24
N ASN A 113 -0.89 5.37 -14.43
CA ASN A 113 -2.02 6.20 -14.84
C ASN A 113 -2.54 5.88 -16.26
N THR A 114 -1.80 5.10 -17.05
CA THR A 114 -2.27 4.61 -18.37
C THR A 114 -3.09 3.33 -18.27
N LYS A 115 -3.17 2.74 -17.06
CA LYS A 115 -3.86 1.50 -16.74
C LYS A 115 -5.17 1.76 -16.01
N ASP A 116 -6.14 0.87 -16.23
CA ASP A 116 -7.47 0.95 -15.61
C ASP A 116 -7.90 -0.38 -14.98
N LYS A 117 -9.17 -0.48 -14.58
CA LYS A 117 -9.75 -1.68 -13.98
C LYS A 117 -9.63 -2.94 -14.85
N ASN A 118 -9.49 -2.79 -16.17
CA ASN A 118 -9.38 -3.92 -17.10
C ASN A 118 -7.98 -4.54 -17.12
N ASP A 119 -6.98 -3.85 -16.56
CA ASP A 119 -5.61 -4.34 -16.40
C ASP A 119 -5.40 -5.11 -15.08
N LEU A 120 -6.42 -5.14 -14.23
CA LEU A 120 -6.42 -5.83 -12.95
C LEU A 120 -7.45 -6.95 -12.88
N THR A 121 -7.23 -7.90 -12.01
CA THR A 121 -8.18 -8.93 -11.59
C THR A 121 -8.38 -8.90 -10.08
N THR A 122 -9.51 -9.40 -9.62
CA THR A 122 -9.84 -9.54 -8.19
C THR A 122 -10.44 -10.94 -7.96
N PRO A 123 -10.15 -11.61 -6.83
CA PRO A 123 -9.17 -11.24 -5.80
C PRO A 123 -7.72 -11.46 -6.25
N GLY A 124 -6.75 -10.97 -5.47
CA GLY A 124 -5.32 -11.12 -5.73
C GLY A 124 -4.50 -11.10 -4.44
N HIS A 125 -3.20 -10.79 -4.57
CA HIS A 125 -2.23 -10.87 -3.47
C HIS A 125 -1.64 -9.53 -3.03
N ILE A 126 -2.15 -8.42 -3.57
CA ILE A 126 -1.89 -7.06 -3.08
C ILE A 126 -3.19 -6.51 -2.52
N PHE A 127 -3.10 -5.83 -1.38
CA PHE A 127 -4.23 -5.32 -0.61
C PHE A 127 -4.24 -3.78 -0.66
N PRO A 128 -5.04 -3.17 -1.55
CA PRO A 128 -5.14 -1.73 -1.59
C PRO A 128 -5.86 -1.18 -0.36
N LEU A 129 -5.35 -0.05 0.13
CA LEU A 129 -5.93 0.75 1.20
C LEU A 129 -6.24 2.14 0.64
N VAL A 130 -7.41 2.67 0.93
CA VAL A 130 -7.78 4.01 0.48
C VAL A 130 -7.41 5.03 1.56
N ALA A 131 -6.45 5.90 1.26
CA ALA A 131 -6.09 7.01 2.13
C ALA A 131 -7.19 8.07 2.12
N ARG A 132 -7.55 8.58 3.29
CA ARG A 132 -8.57 9.64 3.42
C ARG A 132 -8.03 10.97 2.88
N ASN A 133 -8.89 11.70 2.20
CA ASN A 133 -8.59 13.06 1.79
C ASN A 133 -8.24 13.93 3.01
N GLY A 134 -7.16 14.70 2.90
CA GLY A 134 -6.58 15.46 4.00
C GLY A 134 -5.44 14.75 4.73
N GLY A 135 -5.13 13.50 4.36
CA GLY A 135 -3.99 12.74 4.88
C GLY A 135 -4.02 12.57 6.39
N VAL A 136 -2.87 12.63 7.03
CA VAL A 136 -2.71 12.45 8.48
C VAL A 136 -3.47 13.47 9.34
N LEU A 137 -3.82 14.61 8.77
CA LEU A 137 -4.64 15.62 9.45
C LEU A 137 -6.12 15.20 9.53
N SER A 138 -6.56 14.29 8.66
CA SER A 138 -7.91 13.74 8.64
C SER A 138 -7.99 12.43 9.42
N ARG A 139 -6.98 11.57 9.31
CA ARG A 139 -6.85 10.32 10.04
C ARG A 139 -5.37 10.03 10.29
N ALA A 140 -4.99 9.93 11.56
CA ALA A 140 -3.60 9.70 11.99
C ALA A 140 -3.20 8.21 11.82
N GLY A 141 -3.21 7.71 10.59
CA GLY A 141 -2.90 6.32 10.27
C GLY A 141 -1.73 6.19 9.29
N HIS A 142 -1.10 5.00 9.27
CA HIS A 142 0.01 4.69 8.35
C HIS A 142 -0.41 4.82 6.87
N THR A 143 -1.68 4.53 6.56
CA THR A 143 -2.22 4.64 5.19
C THR A 143 -2.19 6.07 4.67
N GLU A 144 -2.43 7.04 5.53
CA GLU A 144 -2.49 8.48 5.22
C GLU A 144 -1.11 9.15 5.26
N ALA A 145 -0.13 8.53 5.94
CA ALA A 145 1.22 9.07 6.06
C ALA A 145 2.02 8.84 4.79
#